data_4eb289d239a6d564b90b6ac28bc36fb6
#
_entry.id   4eb289d239a6d564b90b6ac28bc36fb6
#
_cell.length_a   1.000
_cell.length_b   1.000
_cell.length_c   1.000
_cell.angle_alpha   90.00
_cell.angle_beta   90.00
_cell.angle_gamma   90.00
#
_symmetry.space_group_name_H-M   'P 1'
#
loop_
_entity.id
_entity.type
_entity.pdbx_description
1 polymer ?
#
loop_
_entity_poly.entity_id
_entity_poly.type
_entity_poly.pdbx_seq_one_letter_code
_entity_poly.pdbx_strand_id
1 'polypeptide(L)'
;SARGLMEPDVVELKDGRVLVVWRGPNTPVTAGRKWYSVSEDGGRTLSPVAEWKYDDGARFYSPSSIHRFLRHSQTGKLYWVGNICPDPPSGNSPRYPLIIAEVDETIPALKRDTVTVIDTKGPEDSPKLQLSNFSLLENRETHEVEVYLTRLGADPEDFWGSDAYRYTLRLK
;
A
#
# COMPACT_ATOMS: atom_id res chain seq x y z
N SER A 1 -22.93 4.08 -9.98
CA SER A 1 -22.36 2.77 -9.58
C SER A 1 -20.86 2.94 -9.32
N ALA A 2 -20.34 2.33 -8.27
CA ALA A 2 -18.92 2.32 -7.99
C ALA A 2 -18.21 1.28 -8.88
N ARG A 3 -16.95 1.52 -9.26
CA ARG A 3 -16.09 0.47 -9.82
C ARG A 3 -15.89 -0.59 -8.75
N GLY A 4 -15.77 -1.85 -9.15
CA GLY A 4 -15.45 -2.96 -8.25
C GLY A 4 -14.04 -2.88 -7.67
N LEU A 5 -13.64 -3.94 -6.96
CA LEU A 5 -12.28 -4.13 -6.47
C LEU A 5 -11.32 -4.33 -7.65
N MET A 6 -10.14 -3.74 -7.57
CA MET A 6 -9.17 -3.71 -8.68
C MET A 6 -7.74 -3.87 -8.16
N GLU A 7 -6.85 -4.21 -9.08
CA GLU A 7 -5.40 -4.24 -8.86
C GLU A 7 -5.04 -5.02 -7.58
N PRO A 8 -5.39 -6.32 -7.55
CA PRO A 8 -4.99 -7.17 -6.43
C PRO A 8 -3.48 -7.31 -6.35
N ASP A 9 -2.98 -7.39 -5.13
CA ASP A 9 -1.70 -8.02 -4.86
C ASP A 9 -1.92 -9.24 -3.97
N VAL A 10 -1.10 -10.27 -4.15
CA VAL A 10 -1.31 -11.61 -3.58
C VAL A 10 -0.04 -12.08 -2.91
N VAL A 11 -0.18 -12.64 -1.72
CA VAL A 11 0.95 -13.19 -0.98
C VAL A 11 0.56 -14.43 -0.18
N GLU A 12 1.44 -15.43 -0.15
CA GLU A 12 1.32 -16.57 0.76
C GLU A 12 1.78 -16.15 2.17
N LEU A 13 0.95 -16.47 3.17
CA LEU A 13 1.26 -16.27 4.58
C LEU A 13 2.10 -17.44 5.12
N LYS A 14 2.75 -17.28 6.26
CA LYS A 14 3.62 -18.30 6.86
C LYS A 14 2.92 -19.62 7.18
N ASP A 15 1.62 -19.60 7.37
CA ASP A 15 0.79 -20.78 7.65
C ASP A 15 0.21 -21.44 6.39
N GLY A 16 0.58 -20.95 5.20
CA GLY A 16 0.14 -21.49 3.90
C GLY A 16 -1.17 -20.89 3.39
N ARG A 17 -1.86 -20.05 4.16
CA ARG A 17 -2.99 -19.29 3.65
C ARG A 17 -2.51 -18.29 2.59
N VAL A 18 -3.40 -17.91 1.68
CA VAL A 18 -3.13 -16.89 0.67
C VAL A 18 -3.94 -15.64 1.00
N LEU A 19 -3.26 -14.52 1.21
CA LEU A 19 -3.86 -13.21 1.40
C LEU A 19 -3.95 -12.50 0.06
N VAL A 20 -5.13 -12.01 -0.27
CA VAL A 20 -5.38 -11.15 -1.44
C VAL A 20 -5.89 -9.81 -0.96
N VAL A 21 -5.23 -8.74 -1.35
CA VAL A 21 -5.65 -7.36 -1.02
C VAL A 21 -5.92 -6.60 -2.31
N TRP A 22 -7.02 -5.84 -2.33
CA TRP A 22 -7.42 -4.99 -3.46
C TRP A 22 -7.47 -3.53 -3.08
N ARG A 23 -7.25 -2.65 -4.05
CA ARG A 23 -7.75 -1.29 -3.91
C ARG A 23 -9.27 -1.28 -4.07
N GLY A 24 -9.95 -0.55 -3.22
CA GLY A 24 -11.38 -0.31 -3.34
C GLY A 24 -11.70 0.89 -4.22
N PRO A 25 -12.96 1.02 -4.60
CA PRO A 25 -13.45 2.26 -5.19
C PRO A 25 -13.39 3.38 -4.15
N ASN A 26 -13.25 4.58 -4.65
CA ASN A 26 -13.40 5.80 -3.87
C ASN A 26 -14.40 6.71 -4.60
N THR A 27 -15.57 6.88 -4.02
CA THR A 27 -16.68 7.65 -4.58
C THR A 27 -17.33 8.49 -3.48
N PRO A 28 -18.20 9.46 -3.80
CA PRO A 28 -18.92 10.21 -2.76
C PRO A 28 -19.69 9.37 -1.75
N VAL A 29 -20.03 8.13 -2.11
CA VAL A 29 -20.81 7.21 -1.25
C VAL A 29 -20.02 6.00 -0.76
N THR A 30 -18.75 5.86 -1.18
CA THR A 30 -17.89 4.73 -0.79
C THR A 30 -16.53 5.27 -0.42
N ALA A 31 -16.20 5.22 0.85
CA ALA A 31 -14.89 5.68 1.33
C ALA A 31 -13.75 4.85 0.71
N GLY A 32 -12.63 5.53 0.39
CA GLY A 32 -11.41 4.87 -0.05
C GLY A 32 -10.85 3.97 1.04
N ARG A 33 -10.75 2.67 0.74
CA ARG A 33 -10.27 1.61 1.63
C ARG A 33 -9.45 0.59 0.85
N LYS A 34 -8.69 -0.22 1.56
CA LYS A 34 -8.21 -1.51 1.06
C LYS A 34 -9.18 -2.60 1.52
N TRP A 35 -9.33 -3.60 0.69
CA TRP A 35 -10.20 -4.74 0.91
C TRP A 35 -9.41 -6.01 0.79
N TYR A 36 -9.80 -7.06 1.51
CA TYR A 36 -9.07 -8.31 1.49
C TYR A 36 -9.98 -9.53 1.52
N SER A 37 -9.42 -10.64 1.11
CA SER A 37 -9.91 -12.00 1.35
C SER A 37 -8.73 -12.91 1.66
N VAL A 38 -9.04 -14.06 2.25
CA VAL A 38 -8.07 -15.11 2.52
C VAL A 38 -8.54 -16.39 1.85
N SER A 39 -7.60 -17.14 1.30
CA SER A 39 -7.80 -18.51 0.85
C SER A 39 -7.09 -19.48 1.78
N GLU A 40 -7.74 -20.59 2.11
CA GLU A 40 -7.19 -21.69 2.90
C GLU A 40 -6.85 -22.91 2.03
N ASP A 41 -7.07 -22.82 0.72
CA ASP A 41 -6.95 -23.93 -0.24
C ASP A 41 -6.04 -23.62 -1.43
N GLY A 42 -5.03 -22.76 -1.22
CA GLY A 42 -4.06 -22.37 -2.24
C GLY A 42 -4.63 -21.49 -3.34
N GLY A 43 -5.61 -20.66 -3.01
CA GLY A 43 -6.20 -19.69 -3.94
C GLY A 43 -7.36 -20.21 -4.78
N ARG A 44 -7.85 -21.42 -4.53
CA ARG A 44 -8.99 -22.00 -5.27
C ARG A 44 -10.31 -21.36 -4.88
N THR A 45 -10.48 -21.08 -3.58
CA THR A 45 -11.64 -20.35 -3.06
C THR A 45 -11.17 -19.19 -2.19
N LEU A 46 -11.97 -18.13 -2.12
CA LEU A 46 -11.70 -16.94 -1.32
C LEU A 46 -12.80 -16.74 -0.28
N SER A 47 -12.42 -16.32 0.91
CA SER A 47 -13.38 -15.87 1.93
C SER A 47 -14.20 -14.67 1.41
N PRO A 48 -15.36 -14.36 2.01
CA PRO A 48 -16.06 -13.12 1.72
C PRO A 48 -15.13 -11.90 1.89
N VAL A 49 -15.23 -10.96 0.96
CA VAL A 49 -14.42 -9.74 0.99
C VAL A 49 -14.76 -8.91 2.22
N ALA A 50 -13.74 -8.44 2.93
CA ALA A 50 -13.86 -7.57 4.09
C ALA A 50 -12.95 -6.33 3.96
N GLU A 51 -13.26 -5.28 4.72
CA GLU A 51 -12.40 -4.10 4.82
C GLU A 51 -11.11 -4.46 5.55
N TRP A 52 -9.95 -4.14 4.94
CA TRP A 52 -8.65 -4.38 5.55
C TRP A 52 -8.35 -3.30 6.58
N LYS A 53 -7.86 -3.70 7.75
CA LYS A 53 -7.72 -2.85 8.94
C LYS A 53 -6.34 -3.01 9.56
N TYR A 54 -6.09 -2.20 10.57
CA TYR A 54 -4.99 -2.43 11.50
C TYR A 54 -5.28 -3.62 12.44
N ASP A 55 -4.23 -4.13 13.06
CA ASP A 55 -4.26 -5.25 14.02
C ASP A 55 -5.06 -4.94 15.28
N ASP A 56 -5.18 -3.67 15.65
CA ASP A 56 -6.04 -3.19 16.75
C ASP A 56 -7.53 -3.03 16.35
N GLY A 57 -7.87 -3.36 15.10
CA GLY A 57 -9.21 -3.21 14.54
C GLY A 57 -9.55 -1.80 14.03
N ALA A 58 -8.65 -0.83 14.21
CA ALA A 58 -8.87 0.52 13.71
C ALA A 58 -8.86 0.55 12.17
N ARG A 59 -9.66 1.44 11.61
CA ARG A 59 -9.75 1.66 10.16
C ARG A 59 -8.70 2.65 9.70
N PHE A 60 -8.30 2.53 8.44
CA PHE A 60 -7.47 3.54 7.76
C PHE A 60 -8.09 3.93 6.41
N TYR A 61 -7.79 5.13 5.97
CA TYR A 61 -8.15 5.59 4.64
C TYR A 61 -7.02 5.29 3.66
N SER A 62 -7.38 4.79 2.49
CA SER A 62 -6.44 4.55 1.40
C SER A 62 -7.08 4.94 0.08
N PRO A 63 -6.43 5.75 -0.74
CA PRO A 63 -6.97 6.14 -2.03
C PRO A 63 -7.04 4.94 -2.98
N SER A 64 -7.69 5.15 -4.11
CA SER A 64 -7.69 4.19 -5.21
C SER A 64 -6.31 4.17 -5.89
N SER A 65 -5.33 3.55 -5.24
CA SER A 65 -3.93 3.45 -5.65
C SER A 65 -3.41 2.02 -5.52
N ILE A 66 -2.38 1.68 -6.29
CA ILE A 66 -1.70 0.40 -6.18
C ILE A 66 -1.02 0.25 -4.81
N HIS A 67 -0.70 -0.98 -4.48
CA HIS A 67 0.10 -1.39 -3.33
C HIS A 67 0.89 -2.62 -3.68
N ARG A 68 1.88 -2.98 -2.85
CA ARG A 68 2.71 -4.17 -3.03
C ARG A 68 3.05 -4.81 -1.71
N PHE A 69 3.14 -6.13 -1.71
CA PHE A 69 3.73 -6.92 -0.64
C PHE A 69 5.20 -7.20 -0.93
N LEU A 70 5.98 -7.32 0.13
CA LEU A 70 7.36 -7.81 0.08
C LEU A 70 7.63 -8.65 1.32
N ARG A 71 8.07 -9.88 1.13
CA ARG A 71 8.62 -10.70 2.21
C ARG A 71 10.13 -10.51 2.26
N HIS A 72 10.60 -9.94 3.36
CA HIS A 72 12.03 -9.69 3.57
C HIS A 72 12.77 -11.00 3.80
N SER A 73 13.79 -11.29 2.99
CA SER A 73 14.44 -12.59 2.93
C SER A 73 15.16 -12.99 4.21
N GLN A 74 15.79 -12.04 4.91
CA GLN A 74 16.55 -12.32 6.13
C GLN A 74 15.66 -12.44 7.36
N THR A 75 14.67 -11.58 7.51
CA THR A 75 13.82 -11.56 8.71
C THR A 75 12.58 -12.45 8.58
N GLY A 76 12.21 -12.79 7.35
CA GLY A 76 10.97 -13.50 7.04
C GLY A 76 9.71 -12.68 7.34
N LYS A 77 9.85 -11.41 7.73
CA LYS A 77 8.71 -10.52 7.94
C LYS A 77 8.06 -10.13 6.61
N LEU A 78 6.75 -10.04 6.63
CA LEU A 78 5.96 -9.56 5.49
C LEU A 78 5.66 -8.08 5.67
N TYR A 79 5.94 -7.30 4.63
CA TYR A 79 5.66 -5.87 4.59
C TYR A 79 4.67 -5.55 3.49
N TRP A 80 3.89 -4.50 3.72
CA TRP A 80 3.02 -3.88 2.75
C TRP A 80 3.46 -2.43 2.50
N VAL A 81 3.51 -2.02 1.23
CA VAL A 81 3.81 -0.66 0.80
C VAL A 81 2.61 -0.12 0.04
N GLY A 82 2.17 1.07 0.39
CA GLY A 82 1.01 1.73 -0.24
C GLY A 82 0.71 3.08 0.37
N ASN A 83 -0.40 3.68 -0.03
CA ASN A 83 -0.82 4.96 0.52
C ASN A 83 -1.83 4.77 1.65
N ILE A 84 -1.59 5.44 2.77
CA ILE A 84 -2.56 5.63 3.87
C ILE A 84 -2.70 7.13 4.11
N CYS A 85 -3.88 7.66 3.94
CA CYS A 85 -4.15 9.09 4.16
C CYS A 85 -4.83 9.34 5.51
N PRO A 86 -4.59 10.51 6.14
CA PRO A 86 -5.20 10.85 7.43
C PRO A 86 -6.71 11.05 7.31
N ASP A 87 -7.17 11.59 6.17
CA ASP A 87 -8.56 11.93 5.92
C ASP A 87 -9.15 11.12 4.75
N PRO A 88 -10.48 11.04 4.63
CA PRO A 88 -11.13 10.38 3.51
C PRO A 88 -10.64 10.96 2.16
N PRO A 89 -10.07 10.12 1.26
CA PRO A 89 -9.64 10.61 -0.04
C PRO A 89 -10.85 11.00 -0.90
N SER A 90 -10.65 11.93 -1.82
CA SER A 90 -11.62 12.32 -2.83
C SER A 90 -11.16 11.85 -4.22
N GLY A 91 -11.95 10.98 -4.87
CA GLY A 91 -11.52 10.35 -6.12
C GLY A 91 -10.23 9.51 -5.92
N ASN A 92 -9.18 9.82 -6.67
CA ASN A 92 -7.89 9.15 -6.57
C ASN A 92 -6.88 9.87 -5.67
N SER A 93 -7.28 10.95 -5.02
CA SER A 93 -6.37 11.83 -4.26
C SER A 93 -6.83 12.01 -2.81
N PRO A 94 -5.87 12.25 -1.88
CA PRO A 94 -4.44 12.31 -2.11
C PRO A 94 -3.81 10.92 -2.27
N ARG A 95 -2.70 10.82 -3.03
CA ARG A 95 -1.85 9.62 -3.09
C ARG A 95 -0.55 9.84 -2.32
N TYR A 96 -0.66 10.42 -1.16
CA TYR A 96 0.38 10.60 -0.15
C TYR A 96 -0.25 10.56 1.25
N PRO A 97 0.56 10.22 2.29
CA PRO A 97 1.92 9.69 2.22
C PRO A 97 1.98 8.30 1.56
N LEU A 98 3.18 7.94 1.07
CA LEU A 98 3.57 6.58 0.79
C LEU A 98 4.17 6.00 2.07
N ILE A 99 3.68 4.85 2.50
CA ILE A 99 4.11 4.21 3.76
C ILE A 99 4.57 2.79 3.54
N ILE A 100 5.31 2.25 4.50
CA ILE A 100 5.56 0.83 4.69
C ILE A 100 5.08 0.42 6.07
N ALA A 101 4.50 -0.78 6.19
CA ALA A 101 4.10 -1.37 7.47
C ALA A 101 4.27 -2.89 7.44
N GLU A 102 4.59 -3.51 8.59
CA GLU A 102 4.61 -4.95 8.75
C GLU A 102 3.17 -5.50 8.74
N VAL A 103 2.99 -6.67 8.16
CA VAL A 103 1.71 -7.40 8.16
C VAL A 103 1.71 -8.40 9.31
N ASP A 104 0.69 -8.38 10.16
CA ASP A 104 0.40 -9.49 11.05
C ASP A 104 -0.20 -10.64 10.21
N GLU A 105 0.53 -11.73 10.12
CA GLU A 105 0.12 -12.88 9.30
C GLU A 105 -0.87 -13.80 10.03
N THR A 106 -0.98 -13.68 11.35
CA THR A 106 -1.92 -14.48 12.17
C THR A 106 -3.35 -14.01 11.96
N ILE A 107 -3.53 -12.70 12.04
CA ILE A 107 -4.80 -12.00 11.77
C ILE A 107 -4.57 -11.06 10.57
N PRO A 108 -4.64 -11.49 9.32
CA PRO A 108 -4.14 -10.72 8.17
C PRO A 108 -4.50 -9.24 8.20
N ALA A 109 -3.65 -8.43 8.82
CA ALA A 109 -3.88 -7.02 9.16
C ALA A 109 -2.56 -6.24 9.13
N LEU A 110 -2.61 -4.90 9.05
CA LEU A 110 -1.41 -4.08 9.19
C LEU A 110 -1.10 -3.85 10.67
N LYS A 111 0.14 -4.09 11.08
CA LYS A 111 0.62 -3.71 12.42
C LYS A 111 0.74 -2.19 12.49
N ARG A 112 -0.13 -1.57 13.28
CA ARG A 112 -0.28 -0.11 13.32
C ARG A 112 0.97 0.59 13.83
N ASP A 113 1.64 0.02 14.81
CA ASP A 113 2.84 0.57 15.45
C ASP A 113 4.09 0.51 14.54
N THR A 114 4.03 -0.23 13.42
CA THR A 114 5.11 -0.34 12.44
C THR A 114 4.96 0.61 11.26
N VAL A 115 3.86 1.35 11.17
CA VAL A 115 3.62 2.28 10.06
C VAL A 115 4.71 3.34 10.00
N THR A 116 5.45 3.33 8.90
CA THR A 116 6.55 4.26 8.66
C THR A 116 6.35 4.99 7.33
N VAL A 117 6.49 6.30 7.34
CA VAL A 117 6.40 7.13 6.13
C VAL A 117 7.69 6.98 5.33
N ILE A 118 7.57 6.57 4.06
CA ILE A 118 8.66 6.56 3.08
C ILE A 118 8.84 7.96 2.51
N ASP A 119 7.73 8.56 2.04
CA ASP A 119 7.70 9.91 1.48
C ASP A 119 6.30 10.52 1.63
N THR A 120 6.25 11.84 1.66
CA THR A 120 5.00 12.58 1.75
C THR A 120 5.12 13.92 1.01
N LYS A 121 4.01 14.63 0.93
CA LYS A 121 3.95 15.97 0.37
C LYS A 121 4.75 16.96 1.21
N GLY A 122 5.71 17.64 0.60
CA GLY A 122 6.42 18.78 1.17
C GLY A 122 5.61 20.09 1.05
N PRO A 123 6.10 21.18 1.68
CA PRO A 123 5.41 22.48 1.65
C PRO A 123 5.30 23.07 0.24
N GLU A 124 6.32 22.86 -0.59
CA GLU A 124 6.38 23.38 -1.97
C GLU A 124 5.70 22.47 -3.00
N ASP A 125 5.39 21.21 -2.62
CA ASP A 125 4.74 20.28 -3.53
C ASP A 125 3.28 20.66 -3.79
N SER A 126 2.85 20.46 -5.01
CA SER A 126 1.45 20.57 -5.40
C SER A 126 0.56 19.58 -4.63
N PRO A 127 -0.69 19.94 -4.30
CA PRO A 127 -1.67 18.99 -3.75
C PRO A 127 -2.03 17.86 -4.73
N LYS A 128 -1.59 17.95 -5.98
CA LYS A 128 -1.77 16.90 -7.00
C LYS A 128 -0.68 15.83 -6.97
N LEU A 129 0.32 15.95 -6.07
CA LEU A 129 1.39 14.95 -5.91
C LEU A 129 0.83 13.54 -5.82
N GLN A 130 1.46 12.62 -6.57
CA GLN A 130 1.13 11.21 -6.54
C GLN A 130 2.38 10.38 -6.24
N LEU A 131 2.42 9.77 -5.06
CA LEU A 131 3.42 8.79 -4.64
C LEU A 131 2.83 7.38 -4.83
N SER A 132 2.67 7.00 -6.08
CA SER A 132 2.01 5.75 -6.48
C SER A 132 2.66 5.19 -7.76
N ASN A 133 2.20 4.03 -8.23
CA ASN A 133 2.74 3.35 -9.42
C ASN A 133 4.24 3.03 -9.29
N PHE A 134 4.65 2.69 -8.10
CA PHE A 134 6.03 2.36 -7.76
C PHE A 134 6.37 0.90 -8.07
N SER A 135 7.68 0.63 -8.17
CA SER A 135 8.27 -0.70 -8.12
C SER A 135 8.92 -0.93 -6.78
N LEU A 136 8.87 -2.17 -6.29
CA LEU A 136 9.37 -2.59 -4.97
C LEU A 136 10.23 -3.84 -5.14
N LEU A 137 11.42 -3.83 -4.55
CA LEU A 137 12.29 -5.00 -4.49
C LEU A 137 13.15 -5.00 -3.22
N GLU A 138 13.66 -6.17 -2.84
CA GLU A 138 14.76 -6.30 -1.90
C GLU A 138 16.07 -6.44 -2.67
N ASN A 139 17.04 -5.61 -2.37
CA ASN A 139 18.39 -5.72 -2.90
C ASN A 139 19.05 -7.00 -2.37
N ARG A 140 19.48 -7.88 -3.28
CA ARG A 140 20.00 -9.20 -2.90
C ARG A 140 21.38 -9.17 -2.21
N GLU A 141 22.11 -8.07 -2.36
CA GLU A 141 23.45 -7.92 -1.75
C GLU A 141 23.37 -7.25 -0.38
N THR A 142 22.56 -6.19 -0.27
CA THR A 142 22.47 -5.37 0.95
C THR A 142 21.28 -5.74 1.83
N HIS A 143 20.28 -6.46 1.30
CA HIS A 143 18.98 -6.74 1.92
C HIS A 143 18.18 -5.50 2.30
N GLU A 144 18.53 -4.38 1.73
CA GLU A 144 17.74 -3.16 1.87
C GLU A 144 16.53 -3.24 0.91
N VAL A 145 15.42 -2.69 1.35
CA VAL A 145 14.23 -2.59 0.50
C VAL A 145 14.34 -1.31 -0.34
N GLU A 146 14.21 -1.46 -1.64
CA GLU A 146 14.28 -0.35 -2.59
C GLU A 146 12.91 -0.08 -3.20
N VAL A 147 12.50 1.18 -3.18
CA VAL A 147 11.26 1.67 -3.81
C VAL A 147 11.64 2.65 -4.91
N TYR A 148 11.16 2.39 -6.12
CA TYR A 148 11.39 3.24 -7.29
C TYR A 148 10.08 3.86 -7.73
N LEU A 149 10.02 5.17 -7.80
CA LEU A 149 8.84 5.89 -8.28
C LEU A 149 9.20 7.26 -8.85
N THR A 150 8.26 7.87 -9.55
CA THR A 150 8.29 9.29 -9.88
C THR A 150 7.41 10.08 -8.92
N ARG A 151 7.83 11.30 -8.56
CA ARG A 151 7.00 12.24 -7.78
C ARG A 151 6.04 13.00 -8.70
N LEU A 152 5.20 12.24 -9.41
CA LEU A 152 4.29 12.77 -10.42
C LEU A 152 3.37 13.85 -9.82
N GLY A 153 3.29 14.99 -10.50
CA GLY A 153 2.47 16.12 -10.06
C GLY A 153 3.00 16.85 -8.83
N ALA A 154 4.29 16.71 -8.49
CA ALA A 154 4.93 17.50 -7.44
C ALA A 154 5.01 18.99 -7.83
N ASP A 155 5.41 19.27 -9.08
CA ASP A 155 5.43 20.63 -9.60
C ASP A 155 4.01 21.14 -9.87
N PRO A 156 3.62 22.30 -9.30
CA PRO A 156 2.31 22.90 -9.55
C PRO A 156 2.11 23.35 -11.00
N GLU A 157 3.19 23.71 -11.72
CA GLU A 157 3.16 24.24 -13.08
C GLU A 157 3.31 23.13 -14.14
N ASP A 158 4.01 22.04 -13.81
CA ASP A 158 4.24 20.91 -14.71
C ASP A 158 3.90 19.56 -14.05
N PHE A 159 2.66 19.10 -14.23
CA PHE A 159 2.22 17.83 -13.68
C PHE A 159 3.03 16.61 -14.14
N TRP A 160 3.57 16.65 -15.36
CA TRP A 160 4.29 15.52 -15.97
C TRP A 160 5.81 15.61 -15.85
N GLY A 161 6.33 16.80 -15.53
CA GLY A 161 7.76 17.07 -15.35
C GLY A 161 8.24 16.59 -13.98
N SER A 162 8.44 15.31 -13.81
CA SER A 162 8.91 14.76 -12.54
C SER A 162 10.11 13.83 -12.69
N ASP A 163 11.06 13.93 -11.75
CA ASP A 163 12.21 13.06 -11.66
C ASP A 163 11.84 11.66 -11.13
N ALA A 164 12.68 10.68 -11.46
CA ALA A 164 12.63 9.35 -10.88
C ALA A 164 13.47 9.29 -9.60
N TYR A 165 12.89 8.72 -8.56
CA TYR A 165 13.50 8.59 -7.23
C TYR A 165 13.68 7.12 -6.88
N ARG A 166 14.78 6.83 -6.17
CA ARG A 166 14.99 5.57 -5.45
C ARG A 166 15.06 5.85 -3.96
N TYR A 167 14.20 5.22 -3.20
CA TYR A 167 14.24 5.21 -1.75
C TYR A 167 14.86 3.89 -1.30
N THR A 168 15.78 3.95 -0.34
CA THR A 168 16.42 2.77 0.26
C THR A 168 16.05 2.71 1.73
N LEU A 169 15.45 1.59 2.14
CA LEU A 169 14.92 1.38 3.47
C LEU A 169 15.69 0.26 4.17
N ARG A 170 16.22 0.56 5.36
CA ARG A 170 16.79 -0.45 6.25
C ARG A 170 15.74 -0.90 7.25
N LEU A 171 15.25 -2.12 7.07
CA LEU A 171 14.27 -2.70 7.96
C LEU A 171 14.97 -3.32 9.19
N LYS A 172 14.41 -3.09 10.38
CA LYS A 172 14.94 -3.59 11.66
C LYS A 172 14.16 -4.81 12.14
#